data_bd89b3f49f8db462eed4adce37b683f1
#
_entry.id   bd89b3f49f8db462eed4adce37b683f1
#
_cell.length_a   1.000
_cell.length_b   1.000
_cell.length_c   1.000
_cell.angle_alpha   90.00
_cell.angle_beta   90.00
_cell.angle_gamma   90.00
#
_symmetry.space_group_name_H-M   'P 1'
#
loop_
_entity.id
_entity.type
_entity.pdbx_description
1 polymer ?
#
loop_
_entity_poly.entity_id
_entity_poly.type
_entity_poly.pdbx_seq_one_letter_code
_entity_poly.pdbx_strand_id
1 'polypeptide(L)'
;MFKQPFYSKIKLIHLEKEKAAVFMSKDFFEMVYQVVRLIPKGRVTSYGAIAAYLGAKNSSRVVGYAMHGAGRVKPKVPAHRVVNSSGLLTGKHHFDTPFQMQELLEKEKVKVVKDKVVDFKKLFWDPAKELAL
;
A
#
# COMPACT_ATOMS: atom_id res chain seq x y z
N MET A 1 21.28 3.81 -11.18
CA MET A 1 20.46 3.13 -10.23
C MET A 1 19.09 2.87 -10.74
N PHE A 2 18.79 1.64 -10.74
CA PHE A 2 17.52 1.24 -11.26
C PHE A 2 16.33 1.86 -10.55
N LYS A 3 16.45 2.20 -9.29
CA LYS A 3 15.32 2.80 -8.59
C LYS A 3 15.16 4.29 -8.88
N GLN A 4 16.05 4.86 -9.64
CA GLN A 4 15.94 6.25 -10.01
C GLN A 4 14.67 6.57 -10.82
N PRO A 5 14.31 5.75 -11.83
CA PRO A 5 13.09 6.05 -12.57
C PRO A 5 11.85 6.11 -11.67
N PHE A 6 11.76 5.17 -10.73
CA PHE A 6 10.65 5.16 -9.79
C PHE A 6 10.66 6.40 -8.92
N TYR A 7 11.82 6.71 -8.36
CA TYR A 7 11.98 7.88 -7.52
C TYR A 7 11.67 9.17 -8.27
N SER A 8 12.15 9.27 -9.51
CA SER A 8 11.92 10.45 -10.32
C SER A 8 10.43 10.68 -10.58
N LYS A 9 9.68 9.61 -10.80
CA LYS A 9 8.25 9.71 -11.01
C LYS A 9 7.53 10.21 -9.78
N ILE A 10 7.89 9.69 -8.61
CA ILE A 10 7.31 10.12 -7.36
C ILE A 10 7.64 11.60 -7.11
N LYS A 11 8.88 11.98 -7.37
CA LYS A 11 9.31 13.34 -7.16
C LYS A 11 8.57 14.31 -8.09
N LEU A 12 8.35 13.90 -9.32
CA LEU A 12 7.61 14.72 -10.27
C LEU A 12 6.19 14.99 -9.77
N ILE A 13 5.51 13.94 -9.31
CA ILE A 13 4.16 14.10 -8.77
C ILE A 13 4.19 15.04 -7.57
N HIS A 14 5.19 14.88 -6.72
CA HIS A 14 5.32 15.71 -5.53
C HIS A 14 5.52 17.18 -5.88
N LEU A 15 6.36 17.47 -6.87
CA LEU A 15 6.64 18.84 -7.29
C LEU A 15 5.44 19.50 -7.95
N GLU A 16 4.55 18.71 -8.53
CA GLU A 16 3.37 19.22 -9.20
C GLU A 16 2.11 18.92 -8.39
N LYS A 17 2.21 19.09 -7.09
CA LYS A 17 1.10 18.68 -6.24
C LYS A 17 -0.19 19.45 -6.47
N GLU A 18 -0.12 20.67 -7.00
CA GLU A 18 -1.35 21.38 -7.33
C GLU A 18 -2.11 20.70 -8.45
N LYS A 19 -1.45 19.80 -9.18
CA LYS A 19 -2.09 19.01 -10.22
C LYS A 19 -2.44 17.62 -9.71
N ALA A 20 -2.26 17.37 -8.43
CA ALA A 20 -2.42 16.03 -7.88
C ALA A 20 -3.80 15.45 -8.13
N ALA A 21 -4.84 16.28 -8.12
CA ALA A 21 -6.19 15.79 -8.38
C ALA A 21 -6.29 15.12 -9.76
N VAL A 22 -5.53 15.62 -10.72
CA VAL A 22 -5.53 15.05 -12.06
C VAL A 22 -4.88 13.67 -12.06
N PHE A 23 -3.90 13.45 -11.19
CA PHE A 23 -3.17 12.18 -11.11
C PHE A 23 -3.82 11.16 -10.20
N MET A 24 -4.84 11.55 -9.47
CA MET A 24 -5.51 10.65 -8.54
C MET A 24 -6.05 9.41 -9.20
N SER A 25 -6.34 9.48 -10.49
CA SER A 25 -6.86 8.32 -11.17
C SER A 25 -5.71 7.38 -11.53
N LYS A 26 -5.13 7.63 -12.68
CA LYS A 26 -4.25 6.65 -13.30
C LYS A 26 -2.84 6.67 -12.76
N ASP A 27 -2.21 7.83 -12.80
CA ASP A 27 -0.80 7.91 -12.44
C ASP A 27 -0.57 7.70 -10.95
N PHE A 28 -1.44 8.25 -10.13
CA PHE A 28 -1.31 8.06 -8.69
C PHE A 28 -1.52 6.59 -8.32
N PHE A 29 -2.52 5.95 -8.91
CA PHE A 29 -2.77 4.53 -8.63
C PHE A 29 -1.57 3.69 -9.03
N GLU A 30 -0.96 4.00 -10.16
CA GLU A 30 0.23 3.27 -10.58
C GLU A 30 1.37 3.42 -9.57
N MET A 31 1.55 4.62 -9.03
CA MET A 31 2.55 4.85 -8.00
C MET A 31 2.26 4.04 -6.74
N VAL A 32 1.00 3.99 -6.35
CA VAL A 32 0.58 3.18 -5.20
C VAL A 32 0.94 1.71 -5.43
N TYR A 33 0.61 1.19 -6.60
CA TYR A 33 0.89 -0.22 -6.91
C TYR A 33 2.38 -0.51 -6.87
N GLN A 34 3.21 0.40 -7.35
CA GLN A 34 4.66 0.20 -7.32
C GLN A 34 5.18 0.13 -5.89
N VAL A 35 4.66 0.96 -5.01
CA VAL A 35 5.06 0.91 -3.60
C VAL A 35 4.62 -0.41 -2.97
N VAL A 36 3.37 -0.81 -3.20
CA VAL A 36 2.83 -2.03 -2.59
C VAL A 36 3.60 -3.25 -3.04
N ARG A 37 4.02 -3.30 -4.29
CA ARG A 37 4.82 -4.42 -4.78
C ARG A 37 6.15 -4.56 -4.06
N LEU A 38 6.64 -3.51 -3.42
CA LEU A 38 7.92 -3.54 -2.71
C LEU A 38 7.79 -4.00 -1.26
N ILE A 39 6.57 -4.13 -0.74
CA ILE A 39 6.38 -4.62 0.63
C ILE A 39 6.81 -6.08 0.69
N PRO A 40 7.77 -6.43 1.55
CA PRO A 40 8.21 -7.83 1.63
C PRO A 40 7.13 -8.76 2.19
N LYS A 41 7.24 -10.03 1.88
CA LYS A 41 6.41 -11.05 2.51
C LYS A 41 6.61 -10.99 4.02
N GLY A 42 5.52 -11.14 4.75
CA GLY A 42 5.59 -11.14 6.20
C GLY A 42 5.59 -9.76 6.81
N ARG A 43 5.49 -8.72 6.00
CA ARG A 43 5.43 -7.35 6.47
C ARG A 43 4.13 -6.70 6.00
N VAL A 44 3.70 -5.67 6.70
CA VAL A 44 2.48 -4.94 6.35
C VAL A 44 2.74 -3.44 6.45
N THR A 45 1.96 -2.67 5.72
CA THR A 45 1.98 -1.21 5.85
C THR A 45 0.55 -0.69 5.91
N SER A 46 0.40 0.62 6.02
CA SER A 46 -0.92 1.23 6.12
C SER A 46 -1.19 2.12 4.93
N TYR A 47 -2.47 2.37 4.69
CA TYR A 47 -2.88 3.30 3.63
C TYR A 47 -2.25 4.67 3.84
N GLY A 48 -2.22 5.13 5.10
CA GLY A 48 -1.64 6.44 5.41
C GLY A 48 -0.14 6.51 5.18
N ALA A 49 0.58 5.42 5.48
CA ALA A 49 2.03 5.39 5.27
C ALA A 49 2.36 5.48 3.78
N ILE A 50 1.59 4.79 2.95
CA ILE A 50 1.77 4.86 1.50
C ILE A 50 1.50 6.27 1.00
N ALA A 51 0.37 6.86 1.45
CA ALA A 51 0.01 8.21 1.03
C ALA A 51 1.08 9.22 1.43
N ALA A 52 1.56 9.12 2.65
CA ALA A 52 2.60 10.04 3.14
C ALA A 52 3.88 9.91 2.32
N TYR A 53 4.29 8.67 2.00
CA TYR A 53 5.48 8.45 1.20
C TYR A 53 5.36 9.09 -0.18
N LEU A 54 4.17 9.03 -0.76
CA LEU A 54 3.93 9.58 -2.10
C LEU A 54 3.67 11.08 -2.08
N GLY A 55 3.81 11.72 -0.92
CA GLY A 55 3.60 13.16 -0.84
C GLY A 55 2.14 13.57 -0.82
N ALA A 56 1.24 12.64 -0.56
CA ALA A 56 -0.20 12.89 -0.57
C ALA A 56 -0.78 12.52 0.81
N LYS A 57 -0.24 13.12 1.84
CA LYS A 57 -0.49 12.78 3.23
C LYS A 57 -1.96 12.63 3.61
N ASN A 58 -2.84 13.43 3.02
CA ASN A 58 -4.26 13.38 3.35
C ASN A 58 -5.06 12.50 2.38
N SER A 59 -4.37 11.66 1.61
CA SER A 59 -5.01 10.87 0.56
C SER A 59 -5.02 9.38 0.85
N SER A 60 -5.05 8.99 2.13
CA SER A 60 -5.11 7.57 2.47
C SER A 60 -6.36 6.92 1.89
N ARG A 61 -7.47 7.66 1.80
CA ARG A 61 -8.69 7.16 1.19
C ARG A 61 -8.49 6.83 -0.28
N VAL A 62 -7.72 7.65 -0.98
CA VAL A 62 -7.45 7.42 -2.40
C VAL A 62 -6.57 6.19 -2.57
N VAL A 63 -5.63 5.97 -1.65
CA VAL A 63 -4.85 4.72 -1.64
C VAL A 63 -5.79 3.53 -1.48
N GLY A 64 -6.79 3.66 -0.61
CA GLY A 64 -7.80 2.61 -0.45
C GLY A 64 -8.54 2.33 -1.74
N TYR A 65 -8.88 3.36 -2.51
CA TYR A 65 -9.53 3.17 -3.80
C TYR A 65 -8.62 2.43 -4.78
N ALA A 66 -7.33 2.71 -4.76
CA ALA A 66 -6.38 2.00 -5.61
C ALA A 66 -6.35 0.51 -5.25
N MET A 67 -6.44 0.19 -3.97
CA MET A 67 -6.44 -1.20 -3.53
C MET A 67 -7.68 -1.95 -3.98
N HIS A 68 -8.80 -1.26 -4.17
CA HIS A 68 -10.03 -1.85 -4.69
C HIS A 68 -9.79 -2.57 -6.02
N GLY A 69 -9.04 -1.97 -6.91
CA GLY A 69 -8.79 -2.54 -8.23
C GLY A 69 -7.50 -3.32 -8.34
N ALA A 70 -6.79 -3.52 -7.23
CA ALA A 70 -5.45 -4.11 -7.29
C ALA A 70 -5.45 -5.54 -7.79
N GLY A 71 -6.53 -6.28 -7.58
CA GLY A 71 -6.60 -7.67 -8.00
C GLY A 71 -6.54 -7.89 -9.51
N ARG A 72 -6.82 -6.85 -10.27
CA ARG A 72 -6.83 -6.92 -11.74
C ARG A 72 -5.56 -6.41 -12.38
N VAL A 73 -4.62 -5.95 -11.56
CA VAL A 73 -3.43 -5.29 -12.06
C VAL A 73 -2.30 -6.28 -12.24
N LYS A 74 -1.55 -6.13 -13.32
CA LYS A 74 -0.38 -6.94 -13.61
C LYS A 74 0.84 -6.03 -13.69
N PRO A 75 1.99 -6.41 -13.17
CA PRO A 75 2.24 -7.60 -12.34
C PRO A 75 1.43 -7.55 -11.05
N LYS A 76 1.31 -8.70 -10.41
CA LYS A 76 0.47 -8.83 -9.22
C LYS A 76 0.83 -7.84 -8.12
N VAL A 77 -0.19 -7.27 -7.51
CA VAL A 77 -0.05 -6.33 -6.40
C VAL A 77 -0.49 -7.04 -5.12
N PRO A 78 0.39 -7.20 -4.12
CA PRO A 78 0.03 -7.91 -2.88
C PRO A 78 -0.78 -7.01 -1.95
N ALA A 79 -2.02 -6.73 -2.34
CA ALA A 79 -2.90 -5.82 -1.61
C ALA A 79 -3.18 -6.28 -0.18
N HIS A 80 -3.01 -7.57 0.10
CA HIS A 80 -3.24 -8.10 1.45
C HIS A 80 -2.23 -7.56 2.47
N ARG A 81 -1.13 -6.97 2.01
CA ARG A 81 -0.11 -6.41 2.90
C ARG A 81 -0.39 -4.96 3.28
N VAL A 82 -1.57 -4.44 2.90
CA VAL A 82 -1.96 -3.06 3.23
C VAL A 82 -3.15 -3.10 4.17
N VAL A 83 -2.98 -2.55 5.35
CA VAL A 83 -4.02 -2.52 6.40
C VAL A 83 -4.22 -1.08 6.84
N ASN A 84 -5.14 -0.83 7.77
CA ASN A 84 -5.29 0.53 8.25
C ASN A 84 -4.22 0.87 9.30
N SER A 85 -4.24 2.09 9.79
CA SER A 85 -3.19 2.57 10.71
C SER A 85 -3.20 1.86 12.07
N SER A 86 -4.26 1.14 12.37
CA SER A 86 -4.36 0.34 13.60
C SER A 86 -4.07 -1.13 13.37
N GLY A 87 -3.72 -1.51 12.14
CA GLY A 87 -3.45 -2.90 11.80
C GLY A 87 -4.69 -3.71 11.46
N LEU A 88 -5.83 -3.05 11.24
CA LEU A 88 -7.08 -3.75 10.94
C LEU A 88 -7.20 -4.03 9.45
N LEU A 89 -7.79 -5.19 9.14
CA LEU A 89 -8.00 -5.64 7.77
C LEU A 89 -9.27 -5.01 7.18
N THR A 90 -9.28 -3.70 7.09
CA THR A 90 -10.47 -2.99 6.60
C THR A 90 -10.73 -3.21 5.12
N GLY A 91 -9.74 -3.64 4.36
CA GLY A 91 -9.89 -3.91 2.94
C GLY A 91 -10.34 -5.32 2.61
N LYS A 92 -10.66 -6.13 3.60
CA LYS A 92 -10.97 -7.55 3.36
C LYS A 92 -12.16 -7.76 2.42
N HIS A 93 -13.04 -6.77 2.32
CA HIS A 93 -14.23 -6.88 1.48
C HIS A 93 -13.94 -6.76 -0.01
N HIS A 94 -12.71 -6.40 -0.36
CA HIS A 94 -12.30 -6.29 -1.77
C HIS A 94 -11.69 -7.58 -2.30
N PHE A 95 -11.63 -8.60 -1.47
CA PHE A 95 -11.10 -9.92 -1.86
C PHE A 95 -12.25 -10.84 -2.21
N ASP A 96 -11.94 -11.98 -2.79
CA ASP A 96 -12.96 -12.92 -3.27
C ASP A 96 -13.83 -13.45 -2.15
N THR A 97 -13.27 -13.66 -0.97
CA THR A 97 -14.03 -14.07 0.20
C THR A 97 -13.67 -13.17 1.38
N PRO A 98 -14.53 -13.09 2.40
CA PRO A 98 -14.22 -12.29 3.59
C PRO A 98 -12.99 -12.78 4.36
N PHE A 99 -12.51 -13.98 4.05
CA PHE A 99 -11.39 -14.60 4.77
C PHE A 99 -10.10 -14.60 3.96
N GLN A 100 -10.16 -14.29 2.68
CA GLN A 100 -9.00 -14.44 1.81
C GLN A 100 -7.83 -13.57 2.22
N MET A 101 -8.09 -12.33 2.62
CA MET A 101 -7.02 -11.43 3.05
C MET A 101 -6.26 -12.01 4.24
N GLN A 102 -6.99 -12.50 5.24
CA GLN A 102 -6.37 -13.13 6.40
C GLN A 102 -5.59 -14.38 6.00
N GLU A 103 -6.17 -15.20 5.13
CA GLU A 103 -5.50 -16.42 4.68
C GLU A 103 -4.17 -16.12 4.00
N LEU A 104 -4.15 -15.09 3.16
CA LEU A 104 -2.92 -14.71 2.48
C LEU A 104 -1.86 -14.22 3.46
N LEU A 105 -2.27 -13.44 4.45
CA LEU A 105 -1.35 -12.97 5.47
C LEU A 105 -0.80 -14.12 6.30
N GLU A 106 -1.67 -15.06 6.68
CA GLU A 106 -1.25 -16.19 7.49
C GLU A 106 -0.31 -17.12 6.74
N LYS A 107 -0.46 -17.24 5.43
CA LYS A 107 0.51 -17.98 4.63
C LYS A 107 1.90 -17.35 4.71
N GLU A 108 1.98 -16.08 4.99
CA GLU A 108 3.24 -15.35 5.12
C GLU A 108 3.70 -15.25 6.57
N LYS A 109 3.08 -16.03 7.45
CA LYS A 109 3.40 -16.07 8.87
C LYS A 109 2.99 -14.82 9.63
N VAL A 110 2.06 -14.05 9.09
CA VAL A 110 1.49 -12.89 9.77
C VAL A 110 0.24 -13.34 10.48
N LYS A 111 0.26 -13.30 11.80
CA LYS A 111 -0.87 -13.75 12.60
C LYS A 111 -1.94 -12.66 12.66
N VAL A 112 -3.20 -13.09 12.53
CA VAL A 112 -4.34 -12.17 12.58
C VAL A 112 -5.34 -12.68 13.60
N VAL A 113 -5.79 -11.79 14.48
CA VAL A 113 -6.80 -12.11 15.48
C VAL A 113 -7.86 -11.02 15.45
N LYS A 114 -9.12 -11.41 15.27
CA LYS A 114 -10.25 -10.47 15.21
C LYS A 114 -10.00 -9.35 14.20
N ASP A 115 -9.59 -9.75 13.01
CA ASP A 115 -9.33 -8.83 11.89
C ASP A 115 -8.18 -7.87 12.15
N LYS A 116 -7.31 -8.15 13.10
CA LYS A 116 -6.20 -7.26 13.42
C LYS A 116 -4.88 -8.03 13.36
N VAL A 117 -3.88 -7.41 12.74
CA VAL A 117 -2.54 -7.99 12.67
C VAL A 117 -1.93 -7.99 14.06
N VAL A 118 -1.49 -9.18 14.50
CA VAL A 118 -0.77 -9.31 15.76
C VAL A 118 0.65 -8.81 15.55
N ASP A 119 1.20 -8.11 16.53
CA ASP A 119 2.55 -7.52 16.43
C ASP A 119 2.66 -6.50 15.29
N PHE A 120 1.60 -5.74 15.07
CA PHE A 120 1.55 -4.79 13.97
C PHE A 120 2.76 -3.86 13.97
N LYS A 121 3.13 -3.30 15.11
CA LYS A 121 4.27 -2.37 15.16
C LYS A 121 5.57 -3.04 14.71
N LYS A 122 5.75 -4.29 15.10
CA LYS A 122 6.96 -5.03 14.74
C LYS A 122 7.00 -5.35 13.25
N LEU A 123 5.85 -5.65 12.68
CA LEU A 123 5.76 -6.04 11.27
C LEU A 123 5.56 -4.86 10.33
N PHE A 124 5.38 -3.67 10.89
CA PHE A 124 5.11 -2.50 10.08
C PHE A 124 6.32 -2.13 9.21
N TRP A 125 6.06 -2.01 7.92
CA TRP A 125 7.05 -1.63 6.92
C TRP A 125 6.74 -0.20 6.50
N ASP A 126 7.62 0.73 6.84
CA ASP A 126 7.39 2.14 6.55
C ASP A 126 8.13 2.51 5.26
N PRO A 127 7.42 2.75 4.16
CA PRO A 127 8.10 3.04 2.90
C PRO A 127 9.00 4.27 2.98
N ALA A 128 8.65 5.24 3.82
CA ALA A 128 9.48 6.43 3.97
C ALA A 128 10.86 6.10 4.53
N LYS A 129 10.95 5.07 5.37
CA LYS A 129 12.21 4.63 5.94
C LYS A 129 12.89 3.58 5.09
N GLU A 130 12.12 2.62 4.59
CA GLU A 130 12.69 1.47 3.88
C GLU A 130 13.13 1.83 2.47
N LEU A 131 12.48 2.81 1.85
CA LEU A 131 12.80 3.23 0.50
C LEU A 131 13.53 4.56 0.47
N ALA A 132 14.04 5.01 1.60
CA ALA A 132 14.79 6.26 1.67
C ALA A 132 16.06 6.16 0.83
N LEU A 133 16.43 7.24 0.18
CA LEU A 133 17.60 7.30 -0.69
C LEU A 133 18.79 7.99 -0.05
#